data_eeee663431af3e9aa51bde172b49cbf6
#
_entry.id   eeee663431af3e9aa51bde172b49cbf6
#
_cell.length_a   1.000
_cell.length_b   1.000
_cell.length_c   1.000
_cell.angle_alpha   90.00
_cell.angle_beta   90.00
_cell.angle_gamma   90.00
#
_symmetry.space_group_name_H-M   'P 1'
#
loop_
_entity.id
_entity.type
_entity.pdbx_description
1 polymer ?
#
loop_
_entity_poly.entity_id
_entity_poly.type
_entity_poly.pdbx_seq_one_letter_code
_entity_poly.pdbx_strand_id
1 'polypeptide(L)'
;MIENNNQIDFREFGFIILPILLTLLMVGIALLIRFNLLLNKNKTQLKTLNNTFQVSLASKDLQLKEIHHRIKNNLQLIVSLLNIEAGNNKEVTVDDFLIKGQSRIHSISLIHQNLYETGYCNTINLQNYIENIVQNLSQIYNSEIDIDINTNETILDVDTAIPFGLIITELVCNAFKHAFKDAKSGHIKIDIRKNTENKLELILKDNGIGFPEKPTSKFTLGLELVHMMVMQLDGKLNRENQQGTVYNISF
;
A
#
# COMPACT_ATOMS: atom_id res chain seq x y z
N MET A 1 5.87 -18.94 106.50
CA MET A 1 6.76 -17.96 105.77
C MET A 1 7.16 -18.61 104.46
N ILE A 2 6.51 -18.21 103.41
CA ILE A 2 6.89 -18.64 102.02
C ILE A 2 7.16 -17.31 101.33
N GLU A 3 8.43 -16.94 101.28
CA GLU A 3 8.87 -15.89 100.39
C GLU A 3 9.01 -16.43 99.00
N ASN A 4 8.19 -15.93 98.13
CA ASN A 4 8.16 -16.29 96.71
C ASN A 4 9.13 -15.37 96.01
N ASN A 5 10.35 -15.88 95.78
CA ASN A 5 11.40 -15.12 95.15
C ASN A 5 11.20 -15.23 93.62
N ASN A 6 10.31 -14.40 93.08
CA ASN A 6 10.14 -14.20 91.65
C ASN A 6 11.09 -13.03 91.20
N GLN A 7 12.37 -13.24 91.38
CA GLN A 7 13.36 -12.41 90.64
C GLN A 7 13.45 -13.01 89.22
N ILE A 8 12.74 -12.39 88.32
CA ILE A 8 12.94 -12.64 86.88
C ILE A 8 14.38 -12.30 86.57
N ASP A 9 15.20 -13.32 86.26
CA ASP A 9 16.59 -13.11 85.91
C ASP A 9 16.70 -12.42 84.55
N PHE A 10 16.84 -11.07 84.57
CA PHE A 10 16.93 -10.19 83.39
C PHE A 10 18.07 -10.65 82.45
N ARG A 11 19.05 -11.39 82.90
CA ARG A 11 20.13 -11.91 82.06
C ARG A 11 19.65 -13.05 81.18
N GLU A 12 18.85 -14.00 81.69
CA GLU A 12 18.28 -15.09 80.86
C GLU A 12 17.31 -14.54 79.81
N PHE A 13 16.51 -13.53 80.17
CA PHE A 13 15.60 -12.86 79.23
C PHE A 13 16.35 -12.18 78.06
N GLY A 14 17.50 -11.57 78.34
CA GLY A 14 18.35 -10.99 77.30
C GLY A 14 18.96 -11.97 76.33
N PHE A 15 19.30 -13.19 76.81
CA PHE A 15 19.87 -14.25 75.94
C PHE A 15 18.87 -14.83 74.94
N ILE A 16 17.57 -14.74 75.23
CA ILE A 16 16.49 -15.24 74.36
C ILE A 16 15.98 -14.12 73.41
N ILE A 17 15.80 -12.87 73.90
CA ILE A 17 15.21 -11.77 73.14
C ILE A 17 16.20 -11.23 72.10
N LEU A 18 17.47 -11.12 72.44
CA LEU A 18 18.49 -10.55 71.55
C LEU A 18 18.65 -11.36 70.24
N PRO A 19 18.75 -12.69 70.22
CA PRO A 19 18.80 -13.47 68.98
C PRO A 19 17.51 -13.39 68.16
N ILE A 20 16.33 -13.32 68.83
CA ILE A 20 15.06 -13.12 68.16
C ILE A 20 14.99 -11.78 67.45
N LEU A 21 15.39 -10.70 68.09
CA LEU A 21 15.50 -9.37 67.47
C LEU A 21 16.47 -9.33 66.29
N LEU A 22 17.62 -9.99 66.45
CA LEU A 22 18.63 -10.12 65.39
C LEU A 22 18.09 -10.89 64.18
N THR A 23 17.39 -11.99 64.40
CA THR A 23 16.76 -12.76 63.31
C THR A 23 15.68 -11.98 62.60
N LEU A 24 14.82 -11.26 63.34
CA LEU A 24 13.79 -10.37 62.75
C LEU A 24 14.43 -9.23 61.94
N LEU A 25 15.52 -8.65 62.46
CA LEU A 25 16.25 -7.61 61.72
C LEU A 25 16.85 -8.16 60.41
N MET A 26 17.50 -9.34 60.45
CA MET A 26 18.05 -10.00 59.26
C MET A 26 16.99 -10.34 58.22
N VAL A 27 15.83 -10.85 58.65
CA VAL A 27 14.66 -11.08 57.76
C VAL A 27 14.16 -9.78 57.15
N GLY A 28 14.04 -8.72 57.95
CA GLY A 28 13.67 -7.37 57.44
C GLY A 28 14.61 -6.83 56.39
N ILE A 29 15.94 -6.94 56.63
CA ILE A 29 16.97 -6.53 55.67
C ILE A 29 16.85 -7.39 54.38
N ALA A 30 16.72 -8.71 54.51
CA ALA A 30 16.57 -9.59 53.34
C ALA A 30 15.34 -9.25 52.49
N LEU A 31 14.18 -8.94 53.13
CA LEU A 31 12.99 -8.49 52.45
C LEU A 31 13.17 -7.14 51.73
N LEU A 32 13.84 -6.20 52.39
CA LEU A 32 14.18 -4.89 51.77
C LEU A 32 15.09 -5.05 50.54
N ILE A 33 16.10 -5.89 50.65
CA ILE A 33 17.00 -6.18 49.50
C ILE A 33 16.20 -6.82 48.36
N ARG A 34 15.38 -7.82 48.66
CA ARG A 34 14.54 -8.48 47.64
C ARG A 34 13.55 -7.52 46.98
N PHE A 35 12.92 -6.63 47.75
CA PHE A 35 12.03 -5.60 47.26
C PHE A 35 12.77 -4.60 46.34
N ASN A 36 13.96 -4.13 46.73
CA ASN A 36 14.77 -3.25 45.88
C ASN A 36 15.22 -3.92 44.58
N LEU A 37 15.59 -5.19 44.61
CA LEU A 37 15.95 -5.95 43.41
C LEU A 37 14.75 -6.07 42.47
N LEU A 38 13.55 -6.32 43.01
CA LEU A 38 12.31 -6.40 42.22
C LEU A 38 11.94 -5.05 41.60
N LEU A 39 12.05 -3.96 42.36
CA LEU A 39 11.83 -2.61 41.85
C LEU A 39 12.80 -2.24 40.73
N ASN A 40 14.09 -2.56 40.89
CA ASN A 40 15.08 -2.31 39.86
C ASN A 40 14.83 -3.11 38.58
N LYS A 41 14.40 -4.37 38.71
CA LYS A 41 14.01 -5.21 37.58
C LYS A 41 12.81 -4.63 36.83
N ASN A 42 11.77 -4.23 37.55
CA ASN A 42 10.58 -3.60 36.94
C ASN A 42 10.92 -2.26 36.28
N LYS A 43 11.79 -1.46 36.89
CA LYS A 43 12.25 -0.19 36.33
C LYS A 43 13.03 -0.38 35.02
N THR A 44 13.89 -1.39 34.96
CA THR A 44 14.61 -1.73 33.72
C THR A 44 13.67 -2.25 32.64
N GLN A 45 12.71 -3.09 32.97
CA GLN A 45 11.70 -3.58 32.02
C GLN A 45 10.84 -2.44 31.47
N LEU A 46 10.36 -1.53 32.32
CA LEU A 46 9.62 -0.34 31.90
C LEU A 46 10.45 0.56 30.96
N LYS A 47 11.73 0.74 31.26
CA LYS A 47 12.63 1.54 30.43
C LYS A 47 12.87 0.92 29.07
N THR A 48 13.06 -0.40 28.99
CA THR A 48 13.20 -1.13 27.71
C THR A 48 11.93 -1.08 26.91
N LEU A 49 10.77 -1.31 27.54
CA LEU A 49 9.48 -1.23 26.88
C LEU A 49 9.20 0.19 26.33
N ASN A 50 9.49 1.22 27.13
CA ASN A 50 9.32 2.61 26.68
C ASN A 50 10.21 2.93 25.48
N ASN A 51 11.49 2.47 25.50
CA ASN A 51 12.40 2.66 24.39
C ASN A 51 11.89 1.95 23.11
N THR A 52 11.38 0.73 23.23
CA THR A 52 10.82 0.01 22.07
C THR A 52 9.58 0.73 21.53
N PHE A 53 8.73 1.27 22.39
CA PHE A 53 7.60 2.09 21.97
C PHE A 53 8.02 3.36 21.23
N GLN A 54 9.02 4.07 21.74
CA GLN A 54 9.54 5.30 21.10
C GLN A 54 10.12 5.01 19.72
N VAL A 55 10.88 3.93 19.58
CA VAL A 55 11.43 3.50 18.28
C VAL A 55 10.30 3.13 17.31
N SER A 56 9.27 2.40 17.78
CA SER A 56 8.12 2.03 16.97
C SER A 56 7.31 3.26 16.52
N LEU A 57 7.10 4.24 17.41
CA LEU A 57 6.43 5.50 17.07
C LEU A 57 7.21 6.29 16.02
N ALA A 58 8.52 6.45 16.22
CA ALA A 58 9.37 7.15 15.25
C ALA A 58 9.36 6.49 13.87
N SER A 59 9.36 5.15 13.82
CA SER A 59 9.22 4.39 12.58
C SER A 59 7.87 4.65 11.90
N LYS A 60 6.78 4.65 12.67
CA LYS A 60 5.44 4.93 12.14
C LYS A 60 5.30 6.38 11.64
N ASP A 61 5.90 7.35 12.32
CA ASP A 61 5.91 8.75 11.89
C ASP A 61 6.65 8.93 10.55
N LEU A 62 7.77 8.22 10.37
CA LEU A 62 8.50 8.20 9.10
C LEU A 62 7.65 7.60 7.97
N GLN A 63 6.98 6.48 8.23
CA GLN A 63 6.08 5.85 7.27
C GLN A 63 4.92 6.78 6.88
N LEU A 64 4.30 7.47 7.84
CA LEU A 64 3.24 8.44 7.58
C LEU A 64 3.73 9.61 6.72
N LYS A 65 4.92 10.16 7.00
CA LYS A 65 5.51 11.21 6.17
C LYS A 65 5.74 10.75 4.73
N GLU A 66 6.26 9.55 4.54
CA GLU A 66 6.46 8.97 3.22
C GLU A 66 5.13 8.83 2.46
N ILE A 67 4.08 8.32 3.11
CA ILE A 67 2.75 8.21 2.53
C ILE A 67 2.22 9.60 2.13
N HIS A 68 2.34 10.61 3.00
CA HIS A 68 1.92 11.97 2.66
C HIS A 68 2.66 12.54 1.46
N HIS A 69 3.98 12.30 1.35
CA HIS A 69 4.75 12.71 0.18
C HIS A 69 4.28 12.02 -1.10
N ARG A 70 4.00 10.72 -1.06
CA ARG A 70 3.47 9.95 -2.20
C ARG A 70 2.08 10.41 -2.60
N ILE A 71 1.15 10.63 -1.64
CA ILE A 71 -0.18 11.18 -1.90
C ILE A 71 -0.06 12.53 -2.62
N LYS A 72 0.78 13.43 -2.10
CA LYS A 72 1.00 14.75 -2.71
C LYS A 72 1.50 14.62 -4.15
N ASN A 73 2.49 13.76 -4.40
CA ASN A 73 3.03 13.53 -5.74
C ASN A 73 1.97 13.00 -6.71
N ASN A 74 1.16 12.03 -6.26
CA ASN A 74 0.09 11.45 -7.06
C ASN A 74 -1.02 12.46 -7.37
N LEU A 75 -1.41 13.28 -6.38
CA LEU A 75 -2.38 14.36 -6.59
C LEU A 75 -1.84 15.44 -7.54
N GLN A 76 -0.55 15.78 -7.45
CA GLN A 76 0.08 16.71 -8.40
C GLN A 76 0.08 16.15 -9.82
N LEU A 77 0.30 14.86 -9.98
CA LEU A 77 0.22 14.18 -11.27
C LEU A 77 -1.20 14.27 -11.84
N ILE A 78 -2.23 13.97 -11.04
CA ILE A 78 -3.64 14.12 -11.46
C ILE A 78 -3.94 15.56 -11.88
N VAL A 79 -3.56 16.54 -11.07
CA VAL A 79 -3.79 17.97 -11.38
C VAL A 79 -3.09 18.36 -12.69
N SER A 80 -1.85 17.91 -12.89
CA SER A 80 -1.11 18.15 -14.13
C SER A 80 -1.82 17.56 -15.35
N LEU A 81 -2.33 16.34 -15.21
CA LEU A 81 -3.09 15.65 -16.25
C LEU A 81 -4.41 16.38 -16.59
N LEU A 82 -5.16 16.80 -15.57
CA LEU A 82 -6.38 17.57 -15.75
C LEU A 82 -6.10 18.92 -16.43
N ASN A 83 -5.01 19.60 -16.07
CA ASN A 83 -4.63 20.88 -16.70
C ASN A 83 -4.21 20.70 -18.17
N ILE A 84 -3.46 19.64 -18.49
CA ILE A 84 -3.11 19.33 -19.87
C ILE A 84 -4.36 19.00 -20.69
N GLU A 85 -5.30 18.23 -20.12
CA GLU A 85 -6.56 17.88 -20.79
C GLU A 85 -7.47 19.09 -21.01
N ALA A 86 -7.55 20.01 -20.04
CA ALA A 86 -8.30 21.26 -20.16
C ALA A 86 -7.68 22.23 -21.18
N GLY A 87 -6.34 22.22 -21.34
CA GLY A 87 -5.63 23.14 -22.24
C GLY A 87 -5.59 22.72 -23.70
N ASN A 88 -5.67 21.43 -24.01
CA ASN A 88 -5.35 20.90 -25.34
C ASN A 88 -6.56 20.50 -26.20
N ASN A 89 -7.78 20.39 -25.67
CA ASN A 89 -8.89 19.81 -26.42
C ASN A 89 -10.14 20.68 -26.46
N LYS A 90 -10.40 21.28 -27.61
CA LYS A 90 -11.70 21.88 -27.98
C LYS A 90 -12.77 20.83 -28.36
N GLU A 91 -12.40 19.55 -28.48
CA GLU A 91 -13.30 18.48 -28.98
C GLU A 91 -13.70 17.45 -27.89
N VAL A 92 -13.12 17.51 -26.67
CA VAL A 92 -13.50 16.60 -25.58
C VAL A 92 -14.77 17.12 -24.91
N THR A 93 -15.80 16.28 -24.82
CA THR A 93 -17.00 16.62 -24.06
C THR A 93 -16.70 16.70 -22.57
N VAL A 94 -17.45 17.52 -21.84
CA VAL A 94 -17.31 17.64 -20.37
C VAL A 94 -17.48 16.28 -19.70
N ASP A 95 -18.41 15.45 -20.18
CA ASP A 95 -18.67 14.13 -19.65
C ASP A 95 -17.45 13.19 -19.81
N ASP A 96 -16.83 13.21 -20.99
CA ASP A 96 -15.61 12.43 -21.24
C ASP A 96 -14.44 12.85 -20.35
N PHE A 97 -14.29 14.14 -20.12
CA PHE A 97 -13.29 14.69 -19.21
C PHE A 97 -13.51 14.21 -17.77
N LEU A 98 -14.76 14.29 -17.30
CA LEU A 98 -15.12 13.86 -15.95
C LEU A 98 -14.93 12.35 -15.76
N ILE A 99 -15.39 11.53 -16.71
CA ILE A 99 -15.26 10.06 -16.66
C ILE A 99 -13.79 9.66 -16.57
N LYS A 100 -12.91 10.20 -17.42
CA LYS A 100 -11.48 9.89 -17.39
C LYS A 100 -10.83 10.34 -16.08
N GLY A 101 -11.13 11.56 -15.64
CA GLY A 101 -10.62 12.10 -14.38
C GLY A 101 -11.02 11.22 -13.19
N GLN A 102 -12.29 10.84 -13.09
CA GLN A 102 -12.80 9.94 -12.05
C GLN A 102 -12.11 8.57 -12.09
N SER A 103 -11.96 7.98 -13.27
CA SER A 103 -11.32 6.67 -13.44
C SER A 103 -9.85 6.66 -12.99
N ARG A 104 -9.11 7.72 -13.30
CA ARG A 104 -7.71 7.91 -12.85
C ARG A 104 -7.62 8.05 -11.33
N ILE A 105 -8.48 8.87 -10.74
CA ILE A 105 -8.55 9.05 -9.28
C ILE A 105 -8.92 7.73 -8.62
N HIS A 106 -9.86 6.99 -9.17
CA HIS A 106 -10.28 5.69 -8.64
C HIS A 106 -9.12 4.68 -8.65
N SER A 107 -8.39 4.53 -9.76
CA SER A 107 -7.26 3.61 -9.84
C SER A 107 -6.17 3.91 -8.79
N ILE A 108 -5.90 5.19 -8.51
CA ILE A 108 -4.96 5.58 -7.45
C ILE A 108 -5.54 5.33 -6.06
N SER A 109 -6.86 5.58 -5.85
CA SER A 109 -7.50 5.36 -4.55
C SER A 109 -7.51 3.90 -4.12
N LEU A 110 -7.63 2.95 -5.07
CA LEU A 110 -7.53 1.51 -4.80
C LEU A 110 -6.18 1.12 -4.18
N ILE A 111 -5.10 1.76 -4.59
CA ILE A 111 -3.78 1.54 -4.01
C ILE A 111 -3.74 2.00 -2.55
N HIS A 112 -4.28 3.19 -2.28
CA HIS A 112 -4.36 3.69 -0.91
C HIS A 112 -5.20 2.80 0.00
N GLN A 113 -6.34 2.29 -0.50
CA GLN A 113 -7.19 1.36 0.24
C GLN A 113 -6.44 0.06 0.57
N ASN A 114 -5.76 -0.54 -0.41
CA ASN A 114 -4.95 -1.75 -0.20
C ASN A 114 -3.85 -1.56 0.84
N LEU A 115 -3.16 -0.40 0.84
CA LEU A 115 -2.12 -0.07 1.82
C LEU A 115 -2.68 0.01 3.25
N TYR A 116 -3.90 0.50 3.41
CA TYR A 116 -4.58 0.56 4.71
C TYR A 116 -4.97 -0.83 5.22
N GLU A 117 -5.55 -1.67 4.36
CA GLU A 117 -6.06 -3.00 4.70
C GLU A 117 -4.94 -3.99 5.03
N THR A 118 -3.80 -3.92 4.34
CA THR A 118 -2.66 -4.84 4.52
C THR A 118 -1.69 -4.43 5.62
N GLY A 119 -1.99 -3.39 6.39
CA GLY A 119 -1.13 -2.94 7.49
C GLY A 119 0.21 -2.37 7.04
N TYR A 120 0.22 -1.59 5.94
CA TYR A 120 1.39 -0.92 5.38
C TYR A 120 2.43 -1.84 4.70
N CYS A 121 2.01 -3.01 4.21
CA CYS A 121 2.82 -3.72 3.23
C CYS A 121 2.95 -2.86 1.97
N ASN A 122 4.19 -2.55 1.57
CA ASN A 122 4.49 -1.71 0.39
C ASN A 122 4.24 -2.46 -0.94
N THR A 123 3.35 -3.45 -0.91
CA THR A 123 3.07 -4.34 -2.04
C THR A 123 1.57 -4.50 -2.27
N ILE A 124 1.19 -4.67 -3.52
CA ILE A 124 -0.19 -4.76 -4.01
C ILE A 124 -0.38 -6.08 -4.71
N ASN A 125 -1.50 -6.76 -4.44
CA ASN A 125 -1.93 -7.89 -5.23
C ASN A 125 -2.39 -7.40 -6.61
N LEU A 126 -1.63 -7.76 -7.64
CA LEU A 126 -1.83 -7.26 -9.00
C LEU A 126 -3.14 -7.71 -9.61
N GLN A 127 -3.51 -8.99 -9.43
CA GLN A 127 -4.76 -9.55 -9.97
C GLN A 127 -5.96 -8.76 -9.44
N ASN A 128 -6.11 -8.67 -8.12
CA ASN A 128 -7.22 -7.98 -7.49
C ASN A 128 -7.26 -6.49 -7.86
N TYR A 129 -6.09 -5.85 -7.98
CA TYR A 129 -5.98 -4.45 -8.33
C TYR A 129 -6.52 -4.19 -9.75
N ILE A 130 -6.11 -4.99 -10.74
CA ILE A 130 -6.57 -4.84 -12.12
C ILE A 130 -8.05 -5.19 -12.26
N GLU A 131 -8.50 -6.27 -11.62
CA GLU A 131 -9.92 -6.64 -11.62
C GLU A 131 -10.80 -5.50 -11.11
N ASN A 132 -10.42 -4.84 -10.02
CA ASN A 132 -11.16 -3.70 -9.48
C ASN A 132 -11.17 -2.49 -10.44
N ILE A 133 -10.04 -2.18 -11.09
CA ILE A 133 -9.98 -1.11 -12.11
C ILE A 133 -10.93 -1.44 -13.25
N VAL A 134 -10.82 -2.63 -13.82
CA VAL A 134 -11.60 -3.08 -14.98
C VAL A 134 -13.08 -3.12 -14.65
N GLN A 135 -13.46 -3.66 -13.49
CA GLN A 135 -14.85 -3.70 -13.04
C GLN A 135 -15.45 -2.30 -12.91
N ASN A 136 -14.73 -1.36 -12.32
CA ASN A 136 -15.16 0.02 -12.21
C ASN A 136 -15.37 0.66 -13.59
N LEU A 137 -14.42 0.47 -14.51
CA LEU A 137 -14.53 0.98 -15.88
C LEU A 137 -15.70 0.37 -16.63
N SER A 138 -15.94 -0.93 -16.53
CA SER A 138 -17.10 -1.60 -17.14
C SER A 138 -18.43 -1.03 -16.64
N GLN A 139 -18.52 -0.71 -15.36
CA GLN A 139 -19.70 -0.05 -14.77
C GLN A 139 -19.90 1.38 -15.31
N ILE A 140 -18.82 2.18 -15.35
CA ILE A 140 -18.88 3.59 -15.82
C ILE A 140 -19.30 3.65 -17.29
N TYR A 141 -18.76 2.77 -18.13
CA TYR A 141 -19.06 2.71 -19.56
C TYR A 141 -20.32 1.92 -19.88
N ASN A 142 -20.97 1.32 -18.88
CA ASN A 142 -22.13 0.41 -19.04
C ASN A 142 -21.87 -0.62 -20.15
N SER A 143 -20.68 -1.22 -20.13
CA SER A 143 -20.15 -2.07 -21.18
C SER A 143 -20.38 -3.55 -20.87
N GLU A 144 -20.89 -4.29 -21.85
CA GLU A 144 -21.04 -5.76 -21.82
C GLU A 144 -19.86 -6.48 -22.50
N ILE A 145 -18.74 -5.77 -22.70
CA ILE A 145 -17.52 -6.32 -23.28
C ILE A 145 -16.91 -7.34 -22.32
N ASP A 146 -16.58 -8.51 -22.84
CA ASP A 146 -15.91 -9.57 -22.09
C ASP A 146 -14.42 -9.24 -21.90
N ILE A 147 -13.91 -9.44 -20.68
CA ILE A 147 -12.54 -9.07 -20.34
C ILE A 147 -11.84 -10.20 -19.60
N ASP A 148 -10.84 -10.78 -20.25
CA ASP A 148 -9.95 -11.78 -19.66
C ASP A 148 -8.74 -11.13 -19.03
N ILE A 149 -8.52 -11.39 -17.73
CA ILE A 149 -7.35 -10.92 -17.00
C ILE A 149 -6.55 -12.13 -16.56
N ASN A 150 -5.30 -12.22 -17.00
CA ASN A 150 -4.38 -13.29 -16.65
C ASN A 150 -3.06 -12.70 -16.16
N THR A 151 -2.71 -12.96 -14.90
CA THR A 151 -1.44 -12.53 -14.33
C THR A 151 -0.68 -13.70 -13.74
N ASN A 152 0.57 -13.89 -14.17
CA ASN A 152 1.50 -14.84 -13.56
C ASN A 152 2.29 -14.18 -12.42
N GLU A 153 2.26 -12.84 -12.34
CA GLU A 153 2.86 -12.06 -11.25
C GLU A 153 1.76 -11.62 -10.30
N THR A 154 1.94 -11.88 -9.03
CA THR A 154 0.89 -11.67 -8.04
C THR A 154 1.10 -10.39 -7.21
N ILE A 155 2.32 -9.85 -7.19
CA ILE A 155 2.69 -8.76 -6.27
C ILE A 155 3.50 -7.70 -7.01
N LEU A 156 3.08 -6.42 -6.88
CA LEU A 156 3.84 -5.25 -7.28
C LEU A 156 4.12 -4.34 -6.08
N ASP A 157 5.24 -3.62 -6.14
CA ASP A 157 5.45 -2.48 -5.24
C ASP A 157 4.56 -1.30 -5.64
N VAL A 158 4.29 -0.40 -4.69
CA VAL A 158 3.37 0.72 -4.87
C VAL A 158 3.86 1.71 -5.93
N ASP A 159 5.18 1.92 -6.04
CA ASP A 159 5.75 2.89 -6.99
C ASP A 159 5.57 2.42 -8.44
N THR A 160 5.60 1.11 -8.65
CA THR A 160 5.29 0.48 -9.94
C THR A 160 3.78 0.38 -10.17
N ALA A 161 2.99 0.08 -9.12
CA ALA A 161 1.55 -0.16 -9.26
C ALA A 161 0.76 1.08 -9.70
N ILE A 162 1.16 2.30 -9.26
CA ILE A 162 0.47 3.55 -9.63
C ILE A 162 0.57 3.83 -11.14
N PRO A 163 1.77 3.96 -11.74
CA PRO A 163 1.87 4.20 -13.17
C PRO A 163 1.29 3.02 -13.98
N PHE A 164 1.42 1.78 -13.49
CA PHE A 164 0.83 0.61 -14.12
C PHE A 164 -0.70 0.66 -14.17
N GLY A 165 -1.35 1.00 -13.06
CA GLY A 165 -2.81 1.16 -12.99
C GLY A 165 -3.33 2.26 -13.91
N LEU A 166 -2.59 3.37 -14.02
CA LEU A 166 -2.93 4.45 -14.97
C LEU A 166 -2.81 3.98 -16.42
N ILE A 167 -1.78 3.20 -16.76
CA ILE A 167 -1.63 2.59 -18.09
C ILE A 167 -2.85 1.73 -18.41
N ILE A 168 -3.20 0.78 -17.52
CA ILE A 168 -4.38 -0.08 -17.70
C ILE A 168 -5.65 0.74 -17.87
N THR A 169 -5.86 1.74 -17.00
CA THR A 169 -7.04 2.62 -17.06
C THR A 169 -7.17 3.27 -18.43
N GLU A 170 -6.10 3.88 -18.95
CA GLU A 170 -6.11 4.57 -20.25
C GLU A 170 -6.34 3.60 -21.41
N LEU A 171 -5.66 2.45 -21.42
CA LEU A 171 -5.78 1.50 -22.51
C LEU A 171 -7.17 0.84 -22.56
N VAL A 172 -7.74 0.49 -21.42
CA VAL A 172 -9.10 -0.06 -21.34
C VAL A 172 -10.15 0.99 -21.69
N CYS A 173 -10.02 2.24 -21.21
CA CYS A 173 -10.88 3.35 -21.62
C CYS A 173 -10.83 3.57 -23.14
N ASN A 174 -9.63 3.50 -23.73
CA ASN A 174 -9.50 3.63 -25.19
C ASN A 174 -10.18 2.49 -25.94
N ALA A 175 -10.09 1.26 -25.45
CA ALA A 175 -10.80 0.12 -26.04
C ALA A 175 -12.32 0.32 -25.97
N PHE A 176 -12.90 0.69 -24.81
CA PHE A 176 -14.34 0.96 -24.69
C PHE A 176 -14.82 2.09 -25.61
N LYS A 177 -14.04 3.15 -25.74
CA LYS A 177 -14.45 4.32 -26.57
C LYS A 177 -14.28 4.12 -28.06
N HIS A 178 -13.22 3.42 -28.44
CA HIS A 178 -12.80 3.43 -29.84
C HIS A 178 -12.86 2.06 -30.50
N ALA A 179 -12.57 0.97 -29.78
CA ALA A 179 -12.51 -0.35 -30.39
C ALA A 179 -13.92 -0.92 -30.66
N PHE A 180 -14.92 -0.61 -29.84
CA PHE A 180 -16.24 -1.23 -29.85
C PHE A 180 -17.39 -0.23 -30.10
N LYS A 181 -17.12 0.90 -30.75
CA LYS A 181 -18.07 2.02 -30.91
C LYS A 181 -19.46 1.63 -31.44
N ASP A 182 -19.52 0.60 -32.28
CA ASP A 182 -20.76 0.14 -32.90
C ASP A 182 -21.03 -1.37 -32.65
N ALA A 183 -20.20 -2.01 -31.82
CA ALA A 183 -20.29 -3.44 -31.55
C ALA A 183 -21.03 -3.72 -30.23
N LYS A 184 -22.02 -4.63 -30.29
CA LYS A 184 -22.71 -5.11 -29.07
C LYS A 184 -21.91 -6.12 -28.26
N SER A 185 -20.86 -6.68 -28.85
CA SER A 185 -19.98 -7.66 -28.21
C SER A 185 -18.53 -7.41 -28.60
N GLY A 186 -17.64 -7.63 -27.70
CA GLY A 186 -16.20 -7.50 -27.90
C GLY A 186 -15.46 -8.24 -26.82
N HIS A 187 -14.15 -8.33 -26.99
CA HIS A 187 -13.28 -9.02 -26.05
C HIS A 187 -11.99 -8.24 -25.87
N ILE A 188 -11.61 -8.04 -24.61
CA ILE A 188 -10.33 -7.47 -24.21
C ILE A 188 -9.56 -8.52 -23.45
N LYS A 189 -8.30 -8.75 -23.81
CA LYS A 189 -7.41 -9.64 -23.10
C LYS A 189 -6.26 -8.86 -22.49
N ILE A 190 -6.01 -9.09 -21.20
CA ILE A 190 -4.94 -8.46 -20.41
C ILE A 190 -4.07 -9.61 -19.87
N ASP A 191 -2.89 -9.80 -20.46
CA ASP A 191 -1.89 -10.75 -20.01
C ASP A 191 -0.72 -10.00 -19.36
N ILE A 192 -0.36 -10.40 -18.14
CA ILE A 192 0.77 -9.83 -17.42
C ILE A 192 1.66 -10.96 -16.93
N ARG A 193 2.94 -10.86 -17.25
CA ARG A 193 3.93 -11.89 -16.93
C ARG A 193 5.31 -11.29 -16.76
N LYS A 194 6.21 -12.01 -16.10
CA LYS A 194 7.64 -11.74 -16.19
C LYS A 194 8.23 -12.48 -17.39
N ASN A 195 9.04 -11.76 -18.16
CA ASN A 195 9.80 -12.34 -19.25
C ASN A 195 11.05 -13.07 -18.73
N THR A 196 11.84 -13.66 -19.65
CA THR A 196 13.08 -14.39 -19.33
C THR A 196 14.15 -13.52 -18.66
N GLU A 197 14.08 -12.19 -18.80
CA GLU A 197 14.97 -11.21 -18.15
C GLU A 197 14.43 -10.73 -16.79
N ASN A 198 13.37 -11.35 -16.27
CA ASN A 198 12.66 -10.97 -15.05
C ASN A 198 12.01 -9.56 -15.11
N LYS A 199 11.81 -9.04 -16.32
CA LYS A 199 11.08 -7.79 -16.56
C LYS A 199 9.60 -8.06 -16.68
N LEU A 200 8.79 -7.15 -16.17
CA LEU A 200 7.35 -7.22 -16.27
C LEU A 200 6.92 -6.89 -17.72
N GLU A 201 6.06 -7.72 -18.28
CA GLU A 201 5.50 -7.56 -19.62
C GLU A 201 3.98 -7.52 -19.52
N LEU A 202 3.39 -6.45 -20.06
CA LEU A 202 1.95 -6.27 -20.22
C LEU A 202 1.60 -6.40 -21.68
N ILE A 203 0.68 -7.29 -21.99
CA ILE A 203 0.04 -7.41 -23.30
C ILE A 203 -1.45 -7.12 -23.12
N LEU A 204 -1.93 -6.02 -23.71
CA LEU A 204 -3.34 -5.71 -23.77
C LEU A 204 -3.79 -5.77 -25.23
N LYS A 205 -4.78 -6.63 -25.50
CA LYS A 205 -5.34 -6.85 -26.83
C LYS A 205 -6.84 -6.68 -26.81
N ASP A 206 -7.39 -5.90 -27.75
CA ASP A 206 -8.80 -5.87 -28.09
C ASP A 206 -9.03 -6.56 -29.47
N ASN A 207 -10.27 -7.02 -29.70
CA ASN A 207 -10.72 -7.54 -30.99
C ASN A 207 -11.62 -6.55 -31.74
N GLY A 208 -11.45 -5.26 -31.47
CA GLY A 208 -12.24 -4.21 -32.07
C GLY A 208 -11.77 -3.78 -33.47
N ILE A 209 -12.17 -2.58 -33.87
CA ILE A 209 -11.87 -2.04 -35.22
C ILE A 209 -10.39 -1.68 -35.44
N GLY A 210 -9.55 -1.69 -34.38
CA GLY A 210 -8.18 -1.24 -34.44
C GLY A 210 -8.04 0.29 -34.58
N PHE A 211 -6.89 0.74 -35.01
CA PHE A 211 -6.61 2.16 -35.24
C PHE A 211 -6.23 2.44 -36.70
N PRO A 212 -6.47 3.67 -37.22
CA PRO A 212 -6.21 4.00 -38.61
C PRO A 212 -4.70 3.93 -38.93
N GLU A 213 -4.34 3.38 -40.10
CA GLU A 213 -2.94 3.22 -40.53
C GLU A 213 -2.20 4.56 -40.70
N LYS A 214 -2.92 5.63 -41.04
CA LYS A 214 -2.32 6.96 -41.13
C LYS A 214 -2.48 7.68 -39.80
N PRO A 215 -1.38 8.02 -39.11
CA PRO A 215 -1.49 8.81 -37.89
C PRO A 215 -2.12 10.15 -38.20
N THR A 216 -3.40 10.33 -37.87
CA THR A 216 -4.00 11.65 -37.76
C THR A 216 -3.24 12.37 -36.64
N SER A 217 -2.56 13.42 -37.03
CA SER A 217 -1.74 14.32 -36.23
C SER A 217 -1.96 14.27 -34.71
N LYS A 218 -0.90 13.96 -33.96
CA LYS A 218 -0.76 13.96 -32.50
C LYS A 218 -1.41 12.77 -31.78
N PHE A 219 -0.61 12.17 -30.91
CA PHE A 219 -1.10 11.22 -29.93
C PHE A 219 -2.27 11.84 -29.16
N THR A 220 -3.33 11.06 -28.94
CA THR A 220 -4.37 11.48 -27.99
C THR A 220 -3.75 11.62 -26.62
N LEU A 221 -4.21 12.56 -25.82
CA LEU A 221 -3.68 12.83 -24.49
C LEU A 221 -3.55 11.56 -23.62
N GLY A 222 -4.52 10.63 -23.72
CA GLY A 222 -4.46 9.37 -23.02
C GLY A 222 -3.24 8.51 -23.40
N LEU A 223 -2.86 8.48 -24.69
CA LEU A 223 -1.65 7.78 -25.15
C LEU A 223 -0.38 8.53 -24.77
N GLU A 224 -0.39 9.86 -24.71
CA GLU A 224 0.73 10.65 -24.18
C GLU A 224 0.97 10.29 -22.70
N LEU A 225 -0.11 10.14 -21.91
CA LEU A 225 -0.02 9.70 -20.53
C LEU A 225 0.56 8.29 -20.44
N VAL A 226 0.08 7.36 -21.26
CA VAL A 226 0.63 5.98 -21.30
C VAL A 226 2.14 6.04 -21.61
N HIS A 227 2.58 6.83 -22.58
CA HIS A 227 4.01 7.01 -22.88
C HIS A 227 4.79 7.55 -21.68
N MET A 228 4.27 8.58 -20.99
CA MET A 228 4.93 9.15 -19.82
C MET A 228 5.05 8.11 -18.68
N MET A 229 4.00 7.33 -18.44
CA MET A 229 4.03 6.29 -17.39
C MET A 229 4.98 5.15 -17.74
N VAL A 230 5.03 4.74 -19.02
CA VAL A 230 5.98 3.74 -19.50
C VAL A 230 7.42 4.23 -19.36
N MET A 231 7.69 5.48 -19.70
CA MET A 231 9.01 6.10 -19.48
C MET A 231 9.40 6.20 -18.02
N GLN A 232 8.44 6.51 -17.14
CA GLN A 232 8.66 6.52 -15.68
C GLN A 232 9.08 5.16 -15.14
N LEU A 233 8.62 4.07 -15.78
CA LEU A 233 8.98 2.69 -15.45
C LEU A 233 10.20 2.18 -16.24
N ASP A 234 10.95 3.07 -16.90
CA ASP A 234 12.06 2.71 -17.79
C ASP A 234 11.68 1.65 -18.86
N GLY A 235 10.40 1.68 -19.27
CA GLY A 235 9.80 0.70 -20.14
C GLY A 235 9.84 1.05 -21.62
N LYS A 236 9.32 0.12 -22.43
CA LYS A 236 9.11 0.26 -23.86
C LYS A 236 7.67 -0.06 -24.21
N LEU A 237 7.05 0.77 -25.06
CA LEU A 237 5.71 0.56 -25.59
C LEU A 237 5.80 0.27 -27.09
N ASN A 238 5.19 -0.84 -27.50
CA ASN A 238 4.89 -1.13 -28.90
C ASN A 238 3.38 -1.25 -29.10
N ARG A 239 2.86 -0.74 -30.22
CA ARG A 239 1.44 -0.81 -30.59
C ARG A 239 1.29 -1.35 -31.99
N GLU A 240 0.47 -2.38 -32.15
CA GLU A 240 0.24 -3.06 -33.41
C GLU A 240 -1.25 -3.17 -33.73
N ASN A 241 -1.58 -3.22 -35.02
CA ASN A 241 -2.92 -3.43 -35.52
C ASN A 241 -3.06 -4.89 -36.01
N GLN A 242 -3.71 -5.73 -35.20
CA GLN A 242 -3.84 -7.18 -35.47
C GLN A 242 -5.30 -7.62 -35.23
N GLN A 243 -6.20 -7.37 -36.19
CA GLN A 243 -7.63 -7.63 -35.98
C GLN A 243 -8.13 -7.02 -34.65
N GLY A 244 -7.91 -5.73 -34.48
CA GLY A 244 -8.03 -4.98 -33.25
C GLY A 244 -6.69 -4.33 -32.86
N THR A 245 -6.57 -3.79 -31.66
CA THR A 245 -5.34 -3.17 -31.17
C THR A 245 -4.60 -4.09 -30.22
N VAL A 246 -3.28 -4.17 -30.38
CA VAL A 246 -2.39 -4.87 -29.44
C VAL A 246 -1.37 -3.87 -28.90
N TYR A 247 -1.32 -3.73 -27.58
CA TYR A 247 -0.28 -3.00 -26.86
C TYR A 247 0.64 -4.00 -26.18
N ASN A 248 1.94 -3.90 -26.46
CA ASN A 248 2.99 -4.63 -25.81
C ASN A 248 3.85 -3.66 -25.01
N ILE A 249 3.90 -3.80 -23.70
CA ILE A 249 4.67 -2.92 -22.81
C ILE A 249 5.59 -3.79 -21.96
N SER A 250 6.88 -3.43 -21.92
CA SER A 250 7.88 -4.12 -21.10
C SER A 250 8.65 -3.12 -20.24
N PHE A 251 8.90 -3.44 -18.95
CA PHE A 251 9.65 -2.61 -17.99
C PHE A 251 10.22 -3.44 -16.85
#